data_843efe0fe0a7618673dfdb54d34a6f4b
#
_entry.id   843efe0fe0a7618673dfdb54d34a6f4b
#
_cell.length_a   1.000
_cell.length_b   1.000
_cell.length_c   1.000
_cell.angle_alpha   90.00
_cell.angle_beta   90.00
_cell.angle_gamma   90.00
#
_symmetry.space_group_name_H-M   'P 1'
#
loop_
_entity.id
_entity.type
_entity.pdbx_description
1 polymer ?
#
loop_
_entity_poly.entity_id
_entity_poly.type
_entity_poly.pdbx_seq_one_letter_code
_entity_poly.pdbx_strand_id
1 'polypeptide(L)'
;MKSKTHVSKRALWFFALMIWTLPSQAQDLSPQKQAALDATEALSPEIRKMAMSLWQYSETALREVESAELLADILEEEGFTVERGVAGMPTAFVASYGSGEPVIGILAEYDALPGVGNAAVPQKAPREDGVTSGQGCGHNLFGAASVGAALALKRAMAAQGTGGTIRLYGTPAEETVVGKVYMAKAGLFDDADAVLEWHPGQENKVRNQRGRAMNNFEVEFFGQAAHSSADPWNGRSALDAVELMNYGVNLMREHVMPTTRIHYVIPRAGEAPNVVPEYAKAWYYVRDVDRESVQKWYDWILKIAEGAAMGTRTEHKVFLVTGVHEYNLNRPLQEALQANLEQVGVPAFTEEEQAFAKKLQAYLEIEETGYDTEITPLADEPEPASGGSTDVAEVSYITPTAGFNVTTAAADIPWHSWATSACHGTDAGVKGAIVAAKVLALTGMDLFTDAELLESAQNYFEEQTGGESYQSPLPSDQEPPLPTTSSR
;
A
#
# COMPACT_ATOMS: atom_id res chain seq x y z
N MET A 1 51.14 75.44 0.90
CA MET A 1 50.32 74.92 -0.22
C MET A 1 49.20 74.05 0.40
N LYS A 2 47.96 74.49 0.36
CA LYS A 2 46.82 73.85 0.99
C LYS A 2 46.07 73.04 -0.08
N SER A 3 46.01 71.68 0.10
CA SER A 3 45.20 70.80 -0.73
C SER A 3 43.80 70.70 -0.14
N LYS A 4 42.77 71.04 -0.94
CA LYS A 4 41.35 70.91 -0.61
C LYS A 4 40.86 69.54 -1.05
N THR A 5 40.43 68.71 -0.14
CA THR A 5 39.74 67.44 -0.42
C THR A 5 38.23 67.68 -0.56
N HIS A 6 37.68 67.40 -1.73
CA HIS A 6 36.22 67.37 -1.97
C HIS A 6 35.64 66.06 -1.46
N VAL A 7 34.68 66.13 -0.53
CA VAL A 7 33.86 65.03 -0.11
C VAL A 7 32.52 65.06 -0.91
N SER A 8 32.36 64.04 -1.77
CA SER A 8 31.12 63.83 -2.53
C SER A 8 30.11 63.08 -1.64
N LYS A 9 28.97 63.68 -1.38
CA LYS A 9 27.81 63.05 -0.71
C LYS A 9 27.07 62.24 -1.75
N ARG A 10 27.18 60.92 -1.73
CA ARG A 10 26.28 59.99 -2.43
C ARG A 10 25.04 59.75 -1.58
N ALA A 11 23.87 60.17 -2.02
CA ALA A 11 22.58 59.85 -1.45
C ALA A 11 22.20 58.39 -1.83
N LEU A 12 22.13 57.51 -0.83
CA LEU A 12 21.55 56.17 -1.02
C LEU A 12 19.98 56.32 -0.95
N TRP A 13 19.37 56.02 -2.08
CA TRP A 13 17.94 55.78 -2.14
C TRP A 13 17.65 54.34 -1.70
N PHE A 14 17.06 54.13 -0.54
CA PHE A 14 16.47 52.85 -0.16
C PHE A 14 15.10 52.71 -0.87
N PHE A 15 15.04 51.85 -1.88
CA PHE A 15 13.77 51.35 -2.38
C PHE A 15 13.29 50.27 -1.39
N ALA A 16 12.31 50.61 -0.55
CA ALA A 16 11.55 49.62 0.22
C ALA A 16 10.64 48.86 -0.76
N LEU A 17 11.01 47.62 -1.12
CA LEU A 17 10.12 46.68 -1.79
C LEU A 17 9.03 46.32 -0.77
N MET A 18 7.85 46.90 -0.84
CA MET A 18 6.66 46.38 -0.18
C MET A 18 6.25 45.10 -0.91
N ILE A 19 6.64 43.95 -0.35
CA ILE A 19 6.05 42.66 -0.73
C ILE A 19 4.63 42.67 -0.17
N TRP A 20 3.65 42.91 -1.03
CA TRP A 20 2.26 42.64 -0.72
C TRP A 20 2.09 41.12 -0.71
N THR A 21 2.11 40.52 0.46
CA THR A 21 1.55 39.17 0.62
C THR A 21 0.05 39.31 0.47
N LEU A 22 -0.46 38.99 -0.71
CA LEU A 22 -1.88 38.74 -0.87
C LEU A 22 -2.25 37.61 0.07
N PRO A 23 -3.27 37.75 0.94
CA PRO A 23 -3.78 36.60 1.67
C PRO A 23 -4.22 35.59 0.61
N SER A 24 -3.74 34.35 0.70
CA SER A 24 -4.31 33.21 -0.01
C SER A 24 -5.78 33.19 0.39
N GLN A 25 -6.68 33.59 -0.52
CA GLN A 25 -8.10 33.36 -0.33
C GLN A 25 -8.25 31.84 -0.36
N ALA A 26 -8.62 31.24 0.77
CA ALA A 26 -9.15 29.91 0.78
C ALA A 26 -10.29 29.91 -0.26
N GLN A 27 -10.11 29.14 -1.33
CA GLN A 27 -11.08 29.05 -2.40
C GLN A 27 -12.34 28.42 -1.79
N ASP A 28 -13.49 29.10 -1.83
CA ASP A 28 -14.74 28.56 -1.31
C ASP A 28 -15.02 27.22 -2.02
N LEU A 29 -15.30 26.18 -1.21
CA LEU A 29 -15.67 24.86 -1.73
C LEU A 29 -16.92 24.96 -2.63
N SER A 30 -16.94 24.19 -3.70
CA SER A 30 -18.18 24.03 -4.47
C SER A 30 -19.27 23.44 -3.57
N PRO A 31 -20.56 23.66 -3.85
CA PRO A 31 -21.65 23.06 -3.07
C PRO A 31 -21.56 21.53 -2.99
N GLN A 32 -21.07 20.89 -4.04
CA GLN A 32 -20.87 19.44 -4.10
C GLN A 32 -19.75 18.99 -3.15
N LYS A 33 -18.61 19.65 -3.17
CA LYS A 33 -17.49 19.37 -2.25
C LYS A 33 -17.87 19.68 -0.79
N GLN A 34 -18.61 20.76 -0.54
CA GLN A 34 -19.10 21.05 0.82
C GLN A 34 -20.03 19.94 1.31
N ALA A 35 -20.95 19.45 0.45
CA ALA A 35 -21.82 18.35 0.81
C ALA A 35 -21.05 17.04 1.12
N ALA A 36 -19.97 16.76 0.38
CA ALA A 36 -19.11 15.62 0.63
C ALA A 36 -18.34 15.74 1.96
N LEU A 37 -17.83 16.93 2.26
CA LEU A 37 -17.14 17.23 3.51
C LEU A 37 -18.09 17.09 4.71
N ASP A 38 -19.30 17.69 4.65
CA ASP A 38 -20.31 17.62 5.70
C ASP A 38 -20.78 16.17 5.93
N ALA A 39 -20.94 15.40 4.84
CA ALA A 39 -21.32 13.99 4.91
C ALA A 39 -20.22 13.15 5.59
N THR A 40 -18.94 13.40 5.27
CA THR A 40 -17.82 12.70 5.91
C THR A 40 -17.73 13.05 7.40
N GLU A 41 -17.92 14.31 7.77
CA GLU A 41 -17.93 14.72 9.18
C GLU A 41 -19.05 14.02 9.95
N ALA A 42 -20.25 13.92 9.37
CA ALA A 42 -21.37 13.21 9.96
C ALA A 42 -21.14 11.69 10.10
N LEU A 43 -20.26 11.11 9.26
CA LEU A 43 -19.87 9.69 9.28
C LEU A 43 -18.70 9.39 10.22
N SER A 44 -18.09 10.41 10.85
CA SER A 44 -16.92 10.21 11.73
C SER A 44 -17.13 9.15 12.82
N PRO A 45 -18.31 9.04 13.50
CA PRO A 45 -18.53 7.98 14.48
C PRO A 45 -18.55 6.58 13.87
N GLU A 46 -19.11 6.41 12.66
CA GLU A 46 -19.17 5.16 11.92
C GLU A 46 -17.78 4.75 11.41
N ILE A 47 -17.00 5.69 10.87
CA ILE A 47 -15.59 5.47 10.48
C ILE A 47 -14.79 4.99 11.70
N ARG A 48 -14.95 5.64 12.84
CA ARG A 48 -14.31 5.23 14.10
C ARG A 48 -14.71 3.81 14.49
N LYS A 49 -15.99 3.47 14.43
CA LYS A 49 -16.49 2.15 14.77
C LYS A 49 -15.88 1.08 13.86
N MET A 50 -15.89 1.28 12.54
CA MET A 50 -15.27 0.37 11.57
C MET A 50 -13.77 0.21 11.86
N ALA A 51 -13.02 1.29 11.98
CA ALA A 51 -11.59 1.28 12.23
C ALA A 51 -11.22 0.48 13.50
N MET A 52 -11.95 0.67 14.57
CA MET A 52 -11.70 -0.02 15.84
C MET A 52 -12.13 -1.49 15.80
N SER A 53 -13.19 -1.85 15.07
CA SER A 53 -13.58 -3.25 14.85
C SER A 53 -12.53 -3.99 14.05
N LEU A 54 -12.05 -3.43 12.94
CA LEU A 54 -10.97 -4.01 12.12
C LEU A 54 -9.66 -4.15 12.91
N TRP A 55 -9.33 -3.14 13.75
CA TRP A 55 -8.17 -3.26 14.66
C TRP A 55 -8.34 -4.39 15.67
N GLN A 56 -9.56 -4.62 16.14
CA GLN A 56 -9.85 -5.70 17.07
C GLN A 56 -9.73 -7.06 16.40
N TYR A 57 -10.24 -7.23 15.17
CA TYR A 57 -10.15 -8.47 14.41
C TYR A 57 -8.70 -8.80 14.03
N SER A 58 -7.95 -7.85 13.51
CA SER A 58 -6.54 -8.02 13.11
C SER A 58 -6.29 -9.33 12.36
N GLU A 59 -7.14 -9.63 11.37
CA GLU A 59 -7.05 -10.84 10.56
C GLU A 59 -5.97 -10.70 9.49
N THR A 60 -5.22 -11.76 9.27
CA THR A 60 -4.10 -11.76 8.31
C THR A 60 -4.56 -12.14 6.90
N ALA A 61 -3.69 -11.89 5.93
CA ALA A 61 -3.90 -12.10 4.50
C ALA A 61 -4.69 -13.37 4.14
N LEU A 62 -5.73 -13.23 3.33
CA LEU A 62 -6.69 -14.24 2.87
C LEU A 62 -7.47 -14.94 4.01
N ARG A 63 -7.49 -14.33 5.20
CA ARG A 63 -8.24 -14.79 6.39
C ARG A 63 -9.10 -13.68 7.00
N GLU A 64 -9.26 -12.55 6.29
CA GLU A 64 -9.95 -11.33 6.72
C GLU A 64 -11.47 -11.49 6.62
N VAL A 65 -12.03 -12.57 7.21
CA VAL A 65 -13.43 -12.94 7.04
C VAL A 65 -14.34 -11.94 7.73
N GLU A 66 -14.13 -11.66 9.01
CA GLU A 66 -14.94 -10.72 9.79
C GLU A 66 -14.76 -9.28 9.28
N SER A 67 -13.54 -8.95 8.84
CA SER A 67 -13.19 -7.63 8.29
C SER A 67 -13.91 -7.37 6.98
N ALA A 68 -13.87 -8.32 6.04
CA ALA A 68 -14.52 -8.20 4.75
C ALA A 68 -16.06 -8.18 4.89
N GLU A 69 -16.63 -9.06 5.74
CA GLU A 69 -18.07 -9.10 6.03
C GLU A 69 -18.54 -7.76 6.62
N LEU A 70 -17.84 -7.22 7.64
CA LEU A 70 -18.20 -5.95 8.26
C LEU A 70 -18.30 -4.82 7.22
N LEU A 71 -17.28 -4.66 6.37
CA LEU A 71 -17.25 -3.57 5.40
C LEU A 71 -18.28 -3.77 4.28
N ALA A 72 -18.43 -5.00 3.79
CA ALA A 72 -19.38 -5.34 2.75
C ALA A 72 -20.83 -5.17 3.22
N ASP A 73 -21.15 -5.62 4.44
CA ASP A 73 -22.48 -5.50 5.03
C ASP A 73 -22.91 -4.04 5.22
N ILE A 74 -22.00 -3.19 5.73
CA ILE A 74 -22.27 -1.75 5.89
C ILE A 74 -22.57 -1.10 4.53
N LEU A 75 -21.83 -1.44 3.48
CA LEU A 75 -22.07 -0.90 2.13
C LEU A 75 -23.42 -1.42 1.57
N GLU A 76 -23.76 -2.68 1.79
CA GLU A 76 -25.02 -3.27 1.34
C GLU A 76 -26.21 -2.66 2.08
N GLU A 77 -26.13 -2.49 3.41
CA GLU A 77 -27.13 -1.80 4.23
C GLU A 77 -27.34 -0.33 3.79
N GLU A 78 -26.28 0.32 3.36
CA GLU A 78 -26.31 1.68 2.80
C GLU A 78 -26.73 1.71 1.31
N GLY A 79 -27.10 0.57 0.72
CA GLY A 79 -27.70 0.47 -0.61
C GLY A 79 -26.70 0.40 -1.77
N PHE A 80 -25.46 0.00 -1.53
CA PHE A 80 -24.56 -0.45 -2.59
C PHE A 80 -24.96 -1.86 -3.04
N THR A 81 -24.73 -2.17 -4.30
CA THR A 81 -24.74 -3.56 -4.79
C THR A 81 -23.39 -4.18 -4.52
N VAL A 82 -23.33 -5.23 -3.69
CA VAL A 82 -22.08 -5.84 -3.26
C VAL A 82 -21.91 -7.23 -3.88
N GLU A 83 -20.80 -7.44 -4.58
CA GLU A 83 -20.37 -8.71 -5.14
C GLU A 83 -19.21 -9.25 -4.31
N ARG A 84 -19.45 -10.38 -3.60
CA ARG A 84 -18.48 -10.99 -2.67
C ARG A 84 -17.76 -12.16 -3.30
N GLY A 85 -16.55 -12.48 -2.82
CA GLY A 85 -15.77 -13.63 -3.27
C GLY A 85 -15.22 -13.47 -4.68
N VAL A 86 -15.00 -12.24 -5.12
CA VAL A 86 -14.49 -11.94 -6.47
C VAL A 86 -13.06 -12.43 -6.65
N ALA A 87 -12.65 -12.65 -7.90
CA ALA A 87 -11.32 -13.14 -8.27
C ALA A 87 -10.90 -14.44 -7.56
N GLY A 88 -11.87 -15.26 -7.12
CA GLY A 88 -11.60 -16.51 -6.40
C GLY A 88 -11.12 -16.35 -4.95
N MET A 89 -11.17 -15.15 -4.41
CA MET A 89 -10.78 -14.85 -3.02
C MET A 89 -12.02 -14.59 -2.15
N PRO A 90 -12.35 -15.47 -1.17
CA PRO A 90 -13.57 -15.33 -0.36
C PRO A 90 -13.68 -14.01 0.39
N THR A 91 -12.57 -13.36 0.69
CA THR A 91 -12.52 -12.10 1.45
C THR A 91 -12.44 -10.85 0.56
N ALA A 92 -12.39 -11.01 -0.79
CA ALA A 92 -12.44 -9.89 -1.73
C ALA A 92 -13.89 -9.56 -2.11
N PHE A 93 -14.19 -8.28 -2.31
CA PHE A 93 -15.51 -7.83 -2.76
C PHE A 93 -15.43 -6.57 -3.62
N VAL A 94 -16.47 -6.34 -4.41
CA VAL A 94 -16.69 -5.08 -5.14
C VAL A 94 -18.07 -4.55 -4.78
N ALA A 95 -18.15 -3.28 -4.38
CA ALA A 95 -19.38 -2.59 -4.05
C ALA A 95 -19.61 -1.41 -5.01
N SER A 96 -20.81 -1.34 -5.63
CA SER A 96 -21.14 -0.32 -6.63
C SER A 96 -22.38 0.45 -6.23
N TYR A 97 -22.36 1.77 -6.43
CA TYR A 97 -23.50 2.66 -6.23
C TYR A 97 -23.61 3.67 -7.38
N GLY A 98 -24.85 3.96 -7.83
CA GLY A 98 -25.08 4.84 -8.97
C GLY A 98 -25.12 4.08 -10.29
N SER A 99 -25.02 4.77 -11.40
CA SER A 99 -24.99 4.17 -12.73
C SER A 99 -24.45 5.14 -13.79
N GLY A 100 -23.84 4.58 -14.83
CA GLY A 100 -23.22 5.35 -15.91
C GLY A 100 -21.85 5.88 -15.56
N GLU A 101 -21.29 6.64 -16.49
CA GLU A 101 -19.98 7.25 -16.38
C GLU A 101 -20.02 8.64 -15.72
N PRO A 102 -18.92 9.07 -15.06
CA PRO A 102 -17.70 8.28 -14.86
C PRO A 102 -17.85 7.21 -13.78
N VAL A 103 -17.01 6.18 -13.83
CA VAL A 103 -16.84 5.14 -12.82
C VAL A 103 -15.60 5.47 -11.99
N ILE A 104 -15.78 5.92 -10.76
CA ILE A 104 -14.68 6.31 -9.88
C ILE A 104 -14.48 5.25 -8.80
N GLY A 105 -13.28 4.65 -8.81
CA GLY A 105 -12.88 3.61 -7.88
C GLY A 105 -12.23 4.15 -6.61
N ILE A 106 -12.47 3.44 -5.49
CA ILE A 106 -11.77 3.66 -4.22
C ILE A 106 -11.29 2.29 -3.74
N LEU A 107 -10.00 2.16 -3.40
CA LEU A 107 -9.45 0.93 -2.82
C LEU A 107 -9.68 0.90 -1.31
N ALA A 108 -9.86 -0.29 -0.75
CA ALA A 108 -10.01 -0.52 0.69
C ALA A 108 -9.23 -1.77 1.10
N GLU A 109 -8.15 -1.61 1.85
CA GLU A 109 -7.35 -2.67 2.45
C GLU A 109 -7.78 -2.88 3.91
N TYR A 110 -7.64 -4.11 4.45
CA TYR A 110 -8.08 -4.44 5.81
C TYR A 110 -7.32 -5.61 6.45
N ASP A 111 -6.29 -6.14 5.79
CA ASP A 111 -5.47 -7.21 6.34
C ASP A 111 -4.48 -6.72 7.40
N ALA A 112 -4.06 -7.63 8.28
CA ALA A 112 -3.14 -7.39 9.38
C ALA A 112 -1.86 -8.22 9.22
N LEU A 113 -0.83 -7.81 9.94
CA LEU A 113 0.46 -8.50 10.00
C LEU A 113 0.52 -9.51 11.14
N PRO A 114 1.11 -10.70 10.93
CA PRO A 114 1.32 -11.65 12.00
C PRO A 114 2.39 -11.18 12.99
N GLY A 115 2.20 -11.46 14.29
CA GLY A 115 3.23 -11.30 15.33
C GLY A 115 3.51 -9.86 15.79
N VAL A 116 2.75 -8.86 15.31
CA VAL A 116 2.91 -7.44 15.69
C VAL A 116 1.74 -6.93 16.56
N GLY A 117 0.89 -7.81 17.04
CA GLY A 117 -0.23 -7.44 17.92
C GLY A 117 0.25 -6.76 19.21
N ASN A 118 -0.36 -5.63 19.53
CA ASN A 118 -0.06 -4.85 20.74
C ASN A 118 -1.32 -4.17 21.26
N ALA A 119 -1.41 -4.00 22.57
CA ALA A 119 -2.42 -3.11 23.14
C ALA A 119 -2.18 -1.66 22.69
N ALA A 120 -3.23 -0.85 22.63
CA ALA A 120 -3.14 0.57 22.22
C ALA A 120 -2.52 1.43 23.35
N VAL A 121 -1.29 1.12 23.73
CA VAL A 121 -0.52 1.82 24.80
C VAL A 121 0.89 2.14 24.28
N PRO A 122 1.55 3.20 24.82
CA PRO A 122 2.82 3.70 24.31
C PRO A 122 4.02 2.87 24.81
N GLN A 123 3.88 1.55 24.80
CA GLN A 123 4.92 0.58 25.16
C GLN A 123 4.56 -0.80 24.61
N LYS A 124 5.53 -1.70 24.52
CA LYS A 124 5.25 -3.07 24.12
C LYS A 124 4.45 -3.79 25.22
N ALA A 125 3.23 -4.19 24.89
CA ALA A 125 2.32 -4.89 25.78
C ALA A 125 1.40 -5.83 24.98
N PRO A 126 1.22 -7.09 25.39
CA PRO A 126 0.30 -8.00 24.71
C PRO A 126 -1.14 -7.49 24.82
N ARG A 127 -1.96 -7.83 23.86
CA ARG A 127 -3.41 -7.58 23.90
C ARG A 127 -4.07 -8.50 24.92
N GLU A 128 -5.11 -8.00 25.60
CA GLU A 128 -5.85 -8.77 26.62
C GLU A 128 -6.64 -9.94 26.00
N ASP A 129 -7.07 -9.81 24.74
CA ASP A 129 -7.78 -10.85 23.97
C ASP A 129 -6.87 -11.96 23.45
N GLY A 130 -5.55 -11.82 23.61
CA GLY A 130 -4.55 -12.80 23.19
C GLY A 130 -4.26 -12.83 21.70
N VAL A 131 -4.84 -11.92 20.89
CA VAL A 131 -4.57 -11.79 19.46
C VAL A 131 -3.13 -11.33 19.26
N THR A 132 -2.35 -12.10 18.49
CA THR A 132 -0.93 -11.86 18.23
C THR A 132 -0.65 -11.13 16.93
N SER A 133 -1.58 -11.15 15.98
CA SER A 133 -1.55 -10.31 14.78
C SER A 133 -1.95 -8.87 15.12
N GLY A 134 -1.58 -7.92 14.28
CA GLY A 134 -1.88 -6.52 14.54
C GLY A 134 -1.84 -5.65 13.28
N GLN A 135 -2.49 -4.51 13.38
CA GLN A 135 -2.60 -3.51 12.32
C GLN A 135 -1.31 -2.69 12.19
N GLY A 136 -0.19 -3.38 11.91
CA GLY A 136 1.14 -2.76 11.81
C GLY A 136 1.33 -1.84 10.61
N CYS A 137 0.51 -1.98 9.58
CA CYS A 137 0.43 -1.08 8.43
C CYS A 137 -0.74 -0.09 8.50
N GLY A 138 -1.74 -0.38 9.36
CA GLY A 138 -2.89 0.49 9.58
C GLY A 138 -4.05 0.26 8.62
N HIS A 139 -4.13 -0.91 7.99
CA HIS A 139 -5.20 -1.22 7.03
C HIS A 139 -6.60 -1.19 7.67
N ASN A 140 -6.71 -1.33 9.00
CA ASN A 140 -7.94 -1.05 9.73
C ASN A 140 -8.45 0.39 9.53
N LEU A 141 -7.52 1.36 9.46
CA LEU A 141 -7.83 2.76 9.19
C LEU A 141 -8.10 2.98 7.70
N PHE A 142 -7.30 2.30 6.83
CA PHE A 142 -7.44 2.35 5.39
C PHE A 142 -8.85 1.94 4.97
N GLY A 143 -9.27 0.73 5.28
CA GLY A 143 -10.59 0.21 4.92
C GLY A 143 -11.73 1.07 5.47
N ALA A 144 -11.65 1.48 6.74
CA ALA A 144 -12.67 2.29 7.38
C ALA A 144 -12.83 3.69 6.72
N ALA A 145 -11.73 4.36 6.39
CA ALA A 145 -11.77 5.66 5.73
C ALA A 145 -12.28 5.56 4.29
N SER A 146 -11.86 4.54 3.55
CA SER A 146 -12.31 4.30 2.17
C SER A 146 -13.82 4.03 2.09
N VAL A 147 -14.36 3.20 2.98
CA VAL A 147 -15.81 3.00 3.10
C VAL A 147 -16.50 4.30 3.50
N GLY A 148 -15.96 5.04 4.48
CA GLY A 148 -16.48 6.34 4.89
C GLY A 148 -16.53 7.34 3.74
N ALA A 149 -15.49 7.40 2.90
CA ALA A 149 -15.44 8.25 1.72
C ALA A 149 -16.49 7.85 0.66
N ALA A 150 -16.64 6.55 0.37
CA ALA A 150 -17.67 6.06 -0.56
C ALA A 150 -19.08 6.40 -0.10
N LEU A 151 -19.37 6.25 1.20
CA LEU A 151 -20.67 6.64 1.78
C LEU A 151 -20.89 8.16 1.73
N ALA A 152 -19.85 8.96 1.97
CA ALA A 152 -19.92 10.42 1.88
C ALA A 152 -20.19 10.88 0.45
N LEU A 153 -19.49 10.32 -0.53
CA LEU A 153 -19.74 10.55 -1.96
C LEU A 153 -21.18 10.22 -2.35
N LYS A 154 -21.66 9.04 -1.97
CA LYS A 154 -23.06 8.63 -2.20
C LYS A 154 -24.04 9.68 -1.68
N ARG A 155 -23.85 10.14 -0.42
CA ARG A 155 -24.75 11.14 0.21
C ARG A 155 -24.67 12.48 -0.53
N ALA A 156 -23.47 12.93 -0.90
CA ALA A 156 -23.28 14.16 -1.64
C ALA A 156 -23.85 14.11 -3.05
N MET A 157 -23.61 13.03 -3.80
CA MET A 157 -24.18 12.82 -5.13
C MET A 157 -25.73 12.82 -5.09
N ALA A 158 -26.33 12.11 -4.14
CA ALA A 158 -27.78 12.10 -3.97
C ALA A 158 -28.35 13.49 -3.64
N ALA A 159 -27.68 14.26 -2.77
CA ALA A 159 -28.11 15.59 -2.40
C ALA A 159 -27.97 16.62 -3.53
N GLN A 160 -26.98 16.48 -4.40
CA GLN A 160 -26.66 17.44 -5.47
C GLN A 160 -27.15 17.00 -6.86
N GLY A 161 -27.66 15.77 -7.00
CA GLY A 161 -28.11 15.23 -8.30
C GLY A 161 -26.94 14.94 -9.25
N THR A 162 -25.74 14.61 -8.71
CA THR A 162 -24.56 14.25 -9.50
C THR A 162 -24.69 12.82 -10.00
N GLY A 163 -24.50 12.58 -11.31
CA GLY A 163 -24.48 11.26 -11.94
C GLY A 163 -23.13 10.57 -11.85
N GLY A 164 -23.07 9.31 -12.29
CA GLY A 164 -21.87 8.47 -12.30
C GLY A 164 -21.96 7.27 -11.35
N THR A 165 -20.89 6.48 -11.28
CA THR A 165 -20.79 5.26 -10.50
C THR A 165 -19.65 5.34 -9.50
N ILE A 166 -19.95 5.16 -8.21
CA ILE A 166 -18.94 4.92 -7.18
C ILE A 166 -18.67 3.42 -7.15
N ARG A 167 -17.39 3.03 -7.19
CA ARG A 167 -16.98 1.65 -7.03
C ARG A 167 -15.97 1.52 -5.90
N LEU A 168 -16.31 0.80 -4.84
CA LEU A 168 -15.38 0.48 -3.77
C LEU A 168 -14.91 -0.96 -3.97
N TYR A 169 -13.60 -1.13 -3.97
CA TYR A 169 -12.93 -2.41 -4.07
C TYR A 169 -12.40 -2.82 -2.71
N GLY A 170 -12.99 -3.85 -2.11
CA GLY A 170 -12.44 -4.50 -0.91
C GLY A 170 -11.31 -5.45 -1.32
N THR A 171 -10.08 -5.04 -1.01
CA THR A 171 -8.86 -5.66 -1.51
C THR A 171 -8.08 -6.31 -0.38
N PRO A 172 -8.26 -7.64 -0.12
CA PRO A 172 -7.56 -8.38 0.92
C PRO A 172 -6.10 -8.60 0.58
N ALA A 173 -5.32 -9.07 1.54
CA ALA A 173 -3.99 -9.65 1.35
C ALA A 173 -2.95 -8.71 0.69
N GLU A 174 -2.98 -7.41 1.00
CA GLU A 174 -1.97 -6.47 0.54
C GLU A 174 -0.59 -6.80 1.11
N GLU A 175 -0.51 -7.18 2.38
CA GLU A 175 0.75 -7.51 3.08
C GLU A 175 1.51 -8.70 2.48
N THR A 176 0.84 -9.50 1.66
CA THR A 176 1.44 -10.57 0.86
C THR A 176 1.52 -10.22 -0.62
N VAL A 177 1.06 -9.02 -0.99
CA VAL A 177 1.04 -8.49 -2.37
C VAL A 177 0.24 -9.42 -3.31
N VAL A 178 -0.97 -9.79 -2.90
CA VAL A 178 -1.80 -10.81 -3.60
C VAL A 178 -3.13 -10.25 -4.10
N GLY A 179 -3.87 -9.54 -3.24
CA GLY A 179 -5.28 -9.23 -3.50
C GLY A 179 -5.52 -8.53 -4.82
N LYS A 180 -4.95 -7.36 -5.01
CA LYS A 180 -5.17 -6.55 -6.22
C LYS A 180 -4.55 -7.18 -7.47
N VAL A 181 -3.48 -7.99 -7.34
CA VAL A 181 -2.89 -8.71 -8.48
C VAL A 181 -3.88 -9.69 -9.09
N TYR A 182 -4.60 -10.46 -8.25
CA TYR A 182 -5.61 -11.40 -8.72
C TYR A 182 -6.91 -10.71 -9.16
N MET A 183 -7.28 -9.60 -8.53
CA MET A 183 -8.40 -8.76 -8.95
C MET A 183 -8.12 -8.10 -10.32
N ALA A 184 -6.91 -7.60 -10.54
CA ALA A 184 -6.43 -7.06 -11.81
C ALA A 184 -6.42 -8.12 -12.91
N LYS A 185 -5.88 -9.31 -12.61
CA LYS A 185 -5.92 -10.46 -13.52
C LYS A 185 -7.34 -10.87 -13.91
N ALA A 186 -8.31 -10.69 -13.01
CA ALA A 186 -9.73 -10.98 -13.26
C ALA A 186 -10.46 -9.85 -14.00
N GLY A 187 -9.78 -8.72 -14.34
CA GLY A 187 -10.36 -7.60 -15.07
C GLY A 187 -11.30 -6.72 -14.24
N LEU A 188 -11.21 -6.75 -12.90
CA LEU A 188 -12.16 -6.04 -12.04
C LEU A 188 -12.00 -4.51 -12.06
N PHE A 189 -10.88 -4.01 -12.59
CA PHE A 189 -10.58 -2.58 -12.68
C PHE A 189 -10.73 -2.01 -14.10
N ASP A 190 -11.04 -2.86 -15.10
CA ASP A 190 -10.98 -2.50 -16.53
C ASP A 190 -12.01 -1.43 -16.94
N ASP A 191 -13.09 -1.28 -16.20
CA ASP A 191 -14.16 -0.31 -16.48
C ASP A 191 -14.12 0.92 -15.56
N ALA A 192 -13.07 1.06 -14.73
CA ALA A 192 -12.89 2.25 -13.90
C ALA A 192 -12.20 3.37 -14.69
N ASP A 193 -12.76 4.59 -14.63
CA ASP A 193 -12.19 5.77 -15.28
C ASP A 193 -11.03 6.39 -14.49
N ALA A 194 -11.05 6.26 -13.18
CA ALA A 194 -9.96 6.60 -12.26
C ALA A 194 -10.12 5.87 -10.92
N VAL A 195 -9.02 5.63 -10.22
CA VAL A 195 -8.99 4.98 -8.91
C VAL A 195 -8.21 5.83 -7.91
N LEU A 196 -8.77 6.00 -6.72
CA LEU A 196 -8.14 6.70 -5.60
C LEU A 196 -7.80 5.72 -4.48
N GLU A 197 -6.65 5.95 -3.84
CA GLU A 197 -6.26 5.25 -2.63
C GLU A 197 -5.66 6.23 -1.61
N TRP A 198 -5.57 5.81 -0.37
CA TRP A 198 -4.79 6.49 0.64
C TRP A 198 -4.04 5.46 1.47
N HIS A 199 -3.03 5.87 2.21
CA HIS A 199 -2.36 4.94 3.10
C HIS A 199 -2.07 5.60 4.45
N PRO A 200 -2.30 4.91 5.58
CA PRO A 200 -1.81 5.32 6.89
C PRO A 200 -0.31 5.59 6.85
N GLY A 201 0.14 6.64 7.53
CA GLY A 201 1.53 7.06 7.44
C GLY A 201 2.05 7.75 8.69
N GLN A 202 3.27 8.23 8.57
CA GLN A 202 3.95 9.09 9.56
C GLN A 202 4.06 10.54 9.08
N GLU A 203 3.62 10.80 7.85
CA GLU A 203 3.67 12.08 7.16
C GLU A 203 2.35 12.33 6.43
N ASN A 204 2.05 13.60 6.15
CA ASN A 204 0.90 13.99 5.34
C ASN A 204 1.42 14.42 3.96
N LYS A 205 1.35 13.55 2.97
CA LYS A 205 1.88 13.82 1.63
C LYS A 205 1.19 13.02 0.54
N VAL A 206 1.14 13.57 -0.66
CA VAL A 206 0.73 12.81 -1.85
C VAL A 206 1.85 11.86 -2.26
N ARG A 207 1.49 10.64 -2.65
CA ARG A 207 2.45 9.66 -3.16
C ARG A 207 3.11 10.18 -4.42
N ASN A 208 4.42 10.40 -4.37
CA ASN A 208 5.25 10.81 -5.51
C ASN A 208 6.44 9.87 -5.72
N GLN A 209 6.27 8.61 -5.30
CA GLN A 209 7.30 7.57 -5.40
C GLN A 209 6.72 6.32 -6.04
N ARG A 210 7.45 5.73 -6.98
CA ARG A 210 7.01 4.53 -7.71
C ARG A 210 7.07 3.24 -6.90
N GLY A 211 7.79 3.20 -5.78
CA GLY A 211 8.04 1.94 -5.07
C GLY A 211 8.93 1.01 -5.90
N ARG A 212 8.83 -0.29 -5.66
CA ARG A 212 9.62 -1.31 -6.38
C ARG A 212 8.71 -2.36 -6.99
N ALA A 213 9.02 -2.72 -8.24
CA ALA A 213 8.51 -3.95 -8.84
C ALA A 213 9.05 -5.18 -8.09
N MET A 214 8.31 -6.28 -8.06
CA MET A 214 8.66 -7.48 -7.31
C MET A 214 8.12 -8.76 -7.96
N ASN A 215 8.88 -9.87 -7.81
CA ASN A 215 8.34 -11.23 -7.85
C ASN A 215 8.53 -11.90 -6.50
N ASN A 216 7.46 -12.57 -6.04
CA ASN A 216 7.42 -13.47 -4.89
C ASN A 216 7.20 -14.88 -5.42
N PHE A 217 8.13 -15.79 -5.17
CA PHE A 217 8.08 -17.15 -5.73
C PHE A 217 8.74 -18.19 -4.83
N GLU A 218 8.27 -19.41 -4.95
CA GLU A 218 8.82 -20.58 -4.28
C GLU A 218 9.50 -21.51 -5.27
N VAL A 219 10.60 -22.11 -4.85
CA VAL A 219 11.29 -23.16 -5.59
C VAL A 219 11.35 -24.42 -4.73
N GLU A 220 10.70 -25.46 -5.20
CA GLU A 220 10.65 -26.77 -4.55
C GLU A 220 11.61 -27.71 -5.26
N PHE A 221 12.36 -28.49 -4.47
CA PHE A 221 13.23 -29.54 -4.99
C PHE A 221 12.77 -30.89 -4.46
N PHE A 222 12.80 -31.89 -5.36
CA PHE A 222 12.38 -33.27 -5.10
C PHE A 222 13.54 -34.20 -5.38
N GLY A 223 13.98 -34.91 -4.34
CA GLY A 223 15.10 -35.82 -4.34
C GLY A 223 14.67 -37.25 -4.03
N GLN A 224 15.56 -38.00 -3.38
CA GLN A 224 15.33 -39.36 -2.98
C GLN A 224 15.93 -39.63 -1.60
N ALA A 225 15.10 -40.10 -0.64
CA ALA A 225 15.55 -40.46 0.69
C ALA A 225 16.49 -41.67 0.69
N ALA A 226 17.45 -41.67 1.60
CA ALA A 226 18.32 -42.77 1.92
C ALA A 226 18.88 -42.64 3.34
N HIS A 227 19.46 -43.70 3.88
CA HIS A 227 20.15 -43.61 5.15
C HIS A 227 21.49 -42.88 4.96
N SER A 228 21.65 -41.70 5.56
CA SER A 228 22.81 -40.82 5.31
C SER A 228 24.17 -41.44 5.63
N SER A 229 24.23 -42.44 6.52
CA SER A 229 25.47 -43.14 6.88
C SER A 229 25.63 -44.51 6.23
N ALA A 230 24.54 -45.24 6.01
CA ALA A 230 24.62 -46.63 5.57
C ALA A 230 24.69 -46.77 4.04
N ASP A 231 23.89 -45.96 3.30
CA ASP A 231 23.78 -46.08 1.84
C ASP A 231 23.49 -44.71 1.16
N PRO A 232 24.25 -43.64 1.50
CA PRO A 232 23.98 -42.29 0.97
C PRO A 232 24.05 -42.19 -0.55
N TRP A 233 24.78 -43.08 -1.21
CA TRP A 233 24.86 -43.14 -2.69
C TRP A 233 23.54 -43.46 -3.38
N ASN A 234 22.58 -44.04 -2.66
CA ASN A 234 21.21 -44.26 -3.14
C ASN A 234 20.31 -43.03 -2.99
N GLY A 235 20.70 -42.05 -2.15
CA GLY A 235 19.97 -40.81 -1.95
C GLY A 235 20.26 -39.75 -3.00
N ARG A 236 19.36 -38.76 -3.06
CA ARG A 236 19.51 -37.46 -3.78
C ARG A 236 18.95 -36.39 -2.87
N SER A 237 19.82 -35.52 -2.38
CA SER A 237 19.43 -34.52 -1.40
C SER A 237 18.78 -33.31 -2.07
N ALA A 238 17.52 -33.08 -1.78
CA ALA A 238 16.82 -31.88 -2.17
C ALA A 238 17.37 -30.63 -1.45
N LEU A 239 17.89 -30.79 -0.21
CA LEU A 239 18.55 -29.71 0.49
C LEU A 239 19.84 -29.25 -0.20
N ASP A 240 20.65 -30.19 -0.70
CA ASP A 240 21.87 -29.84 -1.45
C ASP A 240 21.53 -29.02 -2.70
N ALA A 241 20.37 -29.29 -3.34
CA ALA A 241 19.89 -28.49 -4.47
C ALA A 241 19.51 -27.06 -4.04
N VAL A 242 18.81 -26.89 -2.91
CA VAL A 242 18.52 -25.57 -2.34
C VAL A 242 19.80 -24.80 -1.99
N GLU A 243 20.78 -25.47 -1.35
CA GLU A 243 22.05 -24.84 -0.99
C GLU A 243 22.84 -24.43 -2.25
N LEU A 244 22.91 -25.28 -3.27
CA LEU A 244 23.58 -24.99 -4.53
C LEU A 244 22.90 -23.81 -5.27
N MET A 245 21.55 -23.79 -5.31
CA MET A 245 20.80 -22.67 -5.85
C MET A 245 21.10 -21.37 -5.10
N ASN A 246 21.01 -21.38 -3.76
CA ASN A 246 21.26 -20.21 -2.92
C ASN A 246 22.70 -19.70 -3.11
N TYR A 247 23.67 -20.61 -3.22
CA TYR A 247 25.06 -20.25 -3.51
C TYR A 247 25.19 -19.57 -4.88
N GLY A 248 24.56 -20.13 -5.91
CA GLY A 248 24.52 -19.56 -7.27
C GLY A 248 23.89 -18.16 -7.29
N VAL A 249 22.77 -17.97 -6.60
CA VAL A 249 22.12 -16.66 -6.45
C VAL A 249 23.00 -15.67 -5.71
N ASN A 250 23.75 -16.11 -4.68
CA ASN A 250 24.68 -15.25 -3.98
C ASN A 250 25.86 -14.79 -4.86
N LEU A 251 26.33 -15.64 -5.76
CA LEU A 251 27.32 -15.23 -6.78
C LEU A 251 26.73 -14.25 -7.81
N MET A 252 25.46 -14.46 -8.20
CA MET A 252 24.75 -13.56 -9.12
C MET A 252 24.66 -12.13 -8.58
N ARG A 253 24.59 -11.93 -7.24
CA ARG A 253 24.46 -10.60 -6.61
C ARG A 253 25.57 -9.63 -7.00
N GLU A 254 26.75 -10.10 -7.35
CA GLU A 254 27.89 -9.28 -7.85
C GLU A 254 27.58 -8.65 -9.22
N HIS A 255 26.64 -9.24 -9.98
CA HIS A 255 26.40 -8.94 -11.39
C HIS A 255 25.01 -8.36 -11.68
N VAL A 256 24.27 -7.93 -10.65
CA VAL A 256 22.99 -7.23 -10.77
C VAL A 256 23.14 -5.75 -10.48
N MET A 257 22.11 -4.96 -10.77
CA MET A 257 22.14 -3.52 -10.51
C MET A 257 22.17 -3.22 -8.99
N PRO A 258 22.78 -2.12 -8.54
CA PRO A 258 22.76 -1.72 -7.13
C PRO A 258 21.35 -1.50 -6.55
N THR A 259 20.36 -1.29 -7.42
CA THR A 259 18.94 -1.15 -7.08
C THR A 259 18.26 -2.48 -6.78
N THR A 260 18.80 -3.60 -7.31
CA THR A 260 18.24 -4.94 -7.14
C THR A 260 18.30 -5.40 -5.68
N ARG A 261 17.22 -6.03 -5.21
CA ARG A 261 17.16 -6.70 -3.90
C ARG A 261 16.66 -8.12 -4.07
N ILE A 262 17.41 -9.08 -3.54
CA ILE A 262 17.06 -10.51 -3.57
C ILE A 262 17.09 -11.02 -2.14
N HIS A 263 15.97 -11.55 -1.67
CA HIS A 263 15.81 -12.09 -0.31
C HIS A 263 15.33 -13.51 -0.40
N TYR A 264 15.73 -14.38 0.54
CA TYR A 264 15.18 -15.72 0.61
C TYR A 264 15.19 -16.28 2.03
N VAL A 265 14.33 -17.24 2.24
CA VAL A 265 14.32 -18.14 3.40
C VAL A 265 14.19 -19.59 2.93
N ILE A 266 14.51 -20.54 3.79
CA ILE A 266 14.36 -21.98 3.54
C ILE A 266 13.27 -22.52 4.48
N PRO A 267 11.99 -22.55 4.06
CA PRO A 267 10.88 -23.00 4.92
C PRO A 267 10.93 -24.51 5.20
N ARG A 268 11.55 -25.30 4.30
CA ARG A 268 11.69 -26.74 4.42
C ARG A 268 13.10 -27.17 3.98
N ALA A 269 13.79 -27.93 4.84
CA ALA A 269 15.19 -28.30 4.67
C ALA A 269 15.48 -29.79 5.00
N GLY A 270 14.46 -30.61 5.15
CA GLY A 270 14.55 -31.99 5.64
C GLY A 270 14.08 -32.15 7.09
N GLU A 271 14.02 -33.40 7.60
CA GLU A 271 13.44 -33.71 8.90
C GLU A 271 14.50 -34.14 9.94
N ALA A 272 15.51 -34.92 9.54
CA ALA A 272 16.55 -35.43 10.43
C ALA A 272 17.89 -35.62 9.71
N PRO A 273 19.06 -35.37 10.36
CA PRO A 273 20.36 -35.42 9.69
C PRO A 273 20.82 -36.82 9.26
N ASN A 274 20.20 -37.90 9.79
CA ASN A 274 20.47 -39.27 9.40
C ASN A 274 19.62 -39.78 8.23
N VAL A 275 18.76 -38.91 7.64
CA VAL A 275 17.94 -39.19 6.46
C VAL A 275 18.29 -38.17 5.37
N VAL A 276 18.68 -38.63 4.17
CA VAL A 276 18.87 -37.74 3.04
C VAL A 276 17.55 -37.06 2.69
N PRO A 277 17.48 -35.70 2.69
CA PRO A 277 16.23 -34.99 2.44
C PRO A 277 15.68 -35.23 1.02
N GLU A 278 14.48 -35.81 0.92
CA GLU A 278 13.81 -36.03 -0.35
C GLU A 278 12.96 -34.83 -0.82
N TYR A 279 12.74 -33.83 0.07
CA TYR A 279 12.03 -32.60 -0.24
C TYR A 279 12.67 -31.42 0.48
N ALA A 280 12.85 -30.32 -0.25
CA ALA A 280 13.26 -29.04 0.32
C ALA A 280 12.63 -27.89 -0.49
N LYS A 281 12.45 -26.76 0.13
CA LYS A 281 11.84 -25.57 -0.45
C LYS A 281 12.60 -24.31 -0.08
N ALA A 282 12.86 -23.45 -1.07
CA ALA A 282 13.34 -22.09 -0.89
C ALA A 282 12.25 -21.11 -1.31
N TRP A 283 12.08 -20.02 -0.58
CA TRP A 283 11.12 -18.96 -0.85
C TRP A 283 11.87 -17.65 -1.07
N TYR A 284 11.61 -17.01 -2.22
CA TYR A 284 12.36 -15.87 -2.73
C TYR A 284 11.49 -14.65 -2.99
N TYR A 285 12.06 -13.46 -2.72
CA TYR A 285 11.64 -12.20 -3.30
C TYR A 285 12.77 -11.64 -4.15
N VAL A 286 12.45 -11.20 -5.38
CA VAL A 286 13.34 -10.39 -6.21
C VAL A 286 12.65 -9.08 -6.52
N ARG A 287 13.34 -7.97 -6.27
CA ARG A 287 12.81 -6.60 -6.44
C ARG A 287 13.79 -5.75 -7.22
N ASP A 288 13.26 -4.83 -8.03
CA ASP A 288 14.03 -3.77 -8.67
C ASP A 288 13.15 -2.52 -8.90
N VAL A 289 13.68 -1.52 -9.56
CA VAL A 289 13.00 -0.24 -9.82
C VAL A 289 11.89 -0.33 -10.86
N ASP A 290 11.90 -1.36 -11.71
CA ASP A 290 10.92 -1.61 -12.76
C ASP A 290 10.67 -3.10 -13.01
N ARG A 291 9.55 -3.40 -13.67
CA ARG A 291 9.10 -4.76 -13.98
C ARG A 291 10.04 -5.50 -14.93
N GLU A 292 10.61 -4.81 -15.92
CA GLU A 292 11.53 -5.43 -16.89
C GLU A 292 12.79 -5.95 -16.20
N SER A 293 13.37 -5.15 -15.31
CA SER A 293 14.52 -5.54 -14.49
C SER A 293 14.20 -6.73 -13.59
N VAL A 294 13.04 -6.72 -12.91
CA VAL A 294 12.61 -7.87 -12.09
C VAL A 294 12.50 -9.14 -12.91
N GLN A 295 11.87 -9.07 -14.09
CA GLN A 295 11.72 -10.24 -14.96
C GLN A 295 13.07 -10.79 -15.41
N LYS A 296 14.01 -9.93 -15.79
CA LYS A 296 15.38 -10.31 -16.17
C LYS A 296 16.12 -11.05 -15.06
N TRP A 297 16.01 -10.58 -13.83
CA TRP A 297 16.66 -11.23 -12.69
C TRP A 297 15.96 -12.51 -12.27
N TYR A 298 14.64 -12.54 -12.34
CA TYR A 298 13.85 -13.73 -12.10
C TYR A 298 14.22 -14.86 -13.06
N ASP A 299 14.29 -14.58 -14.36
CA ASP A 299 14.69 -15.56 -15.38
C ASP A 299 16.10 -16.12 -15.13
N TRP A 300 17.01 -15.29 -14.63
CA TRP A 300 18.35 -15.76 -14.28
C TRP A 300 18.32 -16.68 -13.05
N ILE A 301 17.55 -16.32 -12.01
CA ILE A 301 17.38 -17.18 -10.83
C ILE A 301 16.76 -18.53 -11.22
N LEU A 302 15.81 -18.58 -12.15
CA LEU A 302 15.23 -19.83 -12.63
C LEU A 302 16.26 -20.73 -13.31
N LYS A 303 17.18 -20.16 -14.09
CA LYS A 303 18.30 -20.92 -14.70
C LYS A 303 19.28 -21.45 -13.65
N ILE A 304 19.49 -20.71 -12.57
CA ILE A 304 20.32 -21.18 -11.45
C ILE A 304 19.63 -22.37 -10.75
N ALA A 305 18.31 -22.30 -10.54
CA ALA A 305 17.53 -23.40 -9.96
C ALA A 305 17.58 -24.66 -10.83
N GLU A 306 17.42 -24.52 -12.15
CA GLU A 306 17.58 -25.62 -13.12
C GLU A 306 18.99 -26.26 -13.04
N GLY A 307 20.03 -25.41 -13.03
CA GLY A 307 21.42 -25.86 -12.88
C GLY A 307 21.67 -26.59 -11.57
N ALA A 308 21.08 -26.14 -10.48
CA ALA A 308 21.17 -26.80 -9.16
C ALA A 308 20.49 -28.17 -9.17
N ALA A 309 19.28 -28.28 -9.74
CA ALA A 309 18.58 -29.54 -9.91
C ALA A 309 19.38 -30.55 -10.76
N MET A 310 19.95 -30.11 -11.88
CA MET A 310 20.82 -30.90 -12.72
C MET A 310 22.06 -31.41 -11.96
N GLY A 311 22.73 -30.53 -11.25
CA GLY A 311 23.97 -30.85 -10.50
C GLY A 311 23.74 -31.84 -9.37
N THR A 312 22.60 -31.80 -8.72
CA THR A 312 22.22 -32.68 -7.59
C THR A 312 21.42 -33.93 -8.03
N ARG A 313 21.03 -34.00 -9.31
CA ARG A 313 20.15 -35.03 -9.86
C ARG A 313 18.80 -35.08 -9.13
N THR A 314 18.23 -33.93 -8.86
CA THR A 314 16.89 -33.73 -8.28
C THR A 314 15.95 -33.19 -9.36
N GLU A 315 14.65 -33.24 -9.11
CA GLU A 315 13.64 -32.48 -9.86
C GLU A 315 13.36 -31.16 -9.16
N HIS A 316 12.86 -30.15 -9.87
CA HIS A 316 12.43 -28.92 -9.29
C HIS A 316 11.10 -28.43 -9.87
N LYS A 317 10.37 -27.64 -9.08
CA LYS A 317 9.19 -26.89 -9.51
C LYS A 317 9.30 -25.45 -9.01
N VAL A 318 8.78 -24.54 -9.79
CA VAL A 318 8.70 -23.12 -9.42
C VAL A 318 7.23 -22.73 -9.35
N PHE A 319 6.88 -22.03 -8.29
CA PHE A 319 5.55 -21.44 -8.11
C PHE A 319 5.71 -19.94 -7.91
N LEU A 320 5.26 -19.14 -8.89
CA LEU A 320 5.20 -17.69 -8.77
C LEU A 320 3.97 -17.33 -7.92
N VAL A 321 4.17 -16.98 -6.65
CA VAL A 321 3.08 -16.66 -5.73
C VAL A 321 2.37 -15.39 -6.18
N THR A 322 3.16 -14.34 -6.47
CA THR A 322 2.67 -13.06 -6.99
C THR A 322 3.80 -12.28 -7.67
N GLY A 323 3.44 -11.31 -8.50
CA GLY A 323 4.34 -10.36 -9.11
C GLY A 323 3.66 -9.01 -9.24
N VAL A 324 4.40 -7.93 -9.06
CA VAL A 324 3.88 -6.57 -9.23
C VAL A 324 4.84 -5.68 -10.00
N HIS A 325 4.26 -4.72 -10.69
CA HIS A 325 4.96 -3.59 -11.30
C HIS A 325 5.44 -2.59 -10.23
N GLU A 326 6.22 -1.62 -10.63
CA GLU A 326 6.36 -0.35 -9.93
C GLU A 326 5.07 0.48 -10.11
N TYR A 327 4.81 1.42 -9.22
CA TYR A 327 3.60 2.25 -9.30
C TYR A 327 3.68 3.23 -10.49
N ASN A 328 2.65 3.26 -11.34
CA ASN A 328 2.52 4.22 -12.44
C ASN A 328 1.85 5.50 -11.92
N LEU A 329 2.65 6.55 -11.68
CA LEU A 329 2.19 7.81 -11.11
C LEU A 329 1.33 8.59 -12.11
N ASN A 330 0.25 9.20 -11.62
CA ASN A 330 -0.63 10.05 -12.43
C ASN A 330 -0.60 11.51 -11.91
N ARG A 331 0.14 12.38 -12.59
CA ARG A 331 0.38 13.75 -12.14
C ARG A 331 -0.88 14.60 -11.97
N PRO A 332 -1.86 14.61 -12.88
CA PRO A 332 -3.10 15.36 -12.67
C PRO A 332 -3.86 14.96 -11.42
N LEU A 333 -3.96 13.65 -11.13
CA LEU A 333 -4.60 13.17 -9.90
C LEU A 333 -3.80 13.52 -8.65
N GLN A 334 -2.46 13.48 -8.71
CA GLN A 334 -1.61 13.90 -7.59
C GLN A 334 -1.83 15.37 -7.24
N GLU A 335 -1.94 16.25 -8.22
CA GLU A 335 -2.19 17.68 -8.03
C GLU A 335 -3.57 17.93 -7.41
N ALA A 336 -4.59 17.20 -7.85
CA ALA A 336 -5.93 17.25 -7.27
C ALA A 336 -5.94 16.77 -5.81
N LEU A 337 -5.25 15.68 -5.50
CA LEU A 337 -5.08 15.17 -4.13
C LEU A 337 -4.32 16.16 -3.25
N GLN A 338 -3.25 16.79 -3.75
CA GLN A 338 -2.49 17.80 -3.00
C GLN A 338 -3.37 19.00 -2.64
N ALA A 339 -4.12 19.52 -3.62
CA ALA A 339 -5.02 20.64 -3.38
C ALA A 339 -6.11 20.31 -2.35
N ASN A 340 -6.67 19.09 -2.39
CA ASN A 340 -7.68 18.66 -1.43
C ASN A 340 -7.08 18.35 -0.06
N LEU A 341 -5.87 17.81 0.03
CA LEU A 341 -5.16 17.61 1.30
C LEU A 341 -4.87 18.96 1.98
N GLU A 342 -4.42 19.96 1.23
CA GLU A 342 -4.21 21.32 1.71
C GLU A 342 -5.53 22.01 2.15
N GLN A 343 -6.62 21.73 1.43
CA GLN A 343 -7.96 22.25 1.76
C GLN A 343 -8.52 21.65 3.05
N VAL A 344 -8.35 20.34 3.26
CA VAL A 344 -8.82 19.61 4.45
C VAL A 344 -7.90 19.87 5.65
N GLY A 345 -6.60 19.95 5.41
CA GLY A 345 -5.56 20.04 6.43
C GLY A 345 -5.18 18.70 7.05
N VAL A 346 -4.41 18.77 8.12
CA VAL A 346 -3.86 17.62 8.84
C VAL A 346 -4.71 17.21 10.04
N PRO A 347 -4.54 16.00 10.62
CA PRO A 347 -5.26 15.61 11.84
C PRO A 347 -4.96 16.54 13.02
N ALA A 348 -6.01 17.01 13.70
CA ALA A 348 -5.89 17.87 14.86
C ALA A 348 -5.64 17.03 16.13
N PHE A 349 -4.38 16.75 16.44
CA PHE A 349 -3.97 15.98 17.61
C PHE A 349 -4.06 16.82 18.89
N THR A 350 -4.58 16.22 19.98
CA THR A 350 -4.58 16.83 21.31
C THR A 350 -3.20 16.75 21.97
N GLU A 351 -3.01 17.47 23.08
CA GLU A 351 -1.77 17.37 23.87
C GLU A 351 -1.56 15.96 24.44
N GLU A 352 -2.63 15.24 24.81
CA GLU A 352 -2.57 13.87 25.30
C GLU A 352 -2.15 12.89 24.19
N GLU A 353 -2.65 13.07 22.96
CA GLU A 353 -2.27 12.25 21.81
C GLU A 353 -0.80 12.50 21.42
N GLN A 354 -0.36 13.76 21.40
CA GLN A 354 1.07 14.08 21.20
C GLN A 354 1.95 13.51 22.32
N ALA A 355 1.48 13.54 23.58
CA ALA A 355 2.19 12.93 24.70
C ALA A 355 2.26 11.39 24.58
N PHE A 356 1.21 10.74 24.02
CA PHE A 356 1.25 9.30 23.72
C PHE A 356 2.36 8.99 22.72
N ALA A 357 2.42 9.72 21.60
CA ALA A 357 3.43 9.54 20.55
C ALA A 357 4.85 9.72 21.11
N LYS A 358 5.09 10.80 21.87
CA LYS A 358 6.40 11.07 22.51
C LYS A 358 6.79 10.00 23.53
N LYS A 359 5.86 9.49 24.34
CA LYS A 359 6.15 8.37 25.26
C LYS A 359 6.50 7.08 24.52
N LEU A 360 5.87 6.81 23.36
CA LEU A 360 6.20 5.69 22.51
C LEU A 360 7.61 5.82 21.93
N GLN A 361 7.94 7.01 21.43
CA GLN A 361 9.27 7.33 20.91
C GLN A 361 10.35 7.22 22.01
N ALA A 362 10.09 7.75 23.21
CA ALA A 362 10.97 7.60 24.37
C ALA A 362 11.18 6.13 24.76
N TYR A 363 10.13 5.30 24.70
CA TYR A 363 10.25 3.86 24.94
C TYR A 363 11.12 3.15 23.90
N LEU A 364 11.12 3.64 22.66
CA LEU A 364 11.96 3.15 21.55
C LEU A 364 13.36 3.78 21.51
N GLU A 365 13.67 4.68 22.44
CA GLU A 365 14.95 5.42 22.52
C GLU A 365 15.25 6.24 21.24
N ILE A 366 14.21 6.82 20.61
CA ILE A 366 14.33 7.73 19.47
C ILE A 366 13.87 9.14 19.83
N GLU A 367 14.06 10.12 18.93
CA GLU A 367 13.71 11.52 19.16
C GLU A 367 12.20 11.70 19.40
N GLU A 368 11.82 12.46 20.45
CA GLU A 368 10.45 12.65 20.88
C GLU A 368 9.76 13.79 20.09
N THR A 369 9.57 13.62 18.79
CA THR A 369 8.95 14.60 17.88
C THR A 369 7.42 14.58 17.94
N GLY A 370 6.81 13.42 18.21
CA GLY A 370 5.35 13.22 18.24
C GLY A 370 4.78 12.81 16.89
N TYR A 371 3.50 13.13 16.66
CA TYR A 371 2.85 13.00 15.35
C TYR A 371 3.22 14.20 14.47
N ASP A 372 3.48 13.96 13.19
CA ASP A 372 3.69 15.03 12.22
C ASP A 372 2.39 15.81 11.94
N THR A 373 2.50 17.12 11.84
CA THR A 373 1.40 18.06 11.59
C THR A 373 1.64 18.99 10.41
N GLU A 374 2.61 18.67 9.57
CA GLU A 374 2.93 19.43 8.38
C GLU A 374 2.42 18.69 7.12
N ILE A 375 2.06 19.42 6.07
CA ILE A 375 1.79 18.84 4.75
C ILE A 375 3.04 19.02 3.90
N THR A 376 3.58 17.91 3.41
CA THR A 376 4.71 17.95 2.48
C THR A 376 4.20 18.40 1.10
N PRO A 377 4.74 19.48 0.53
CA PRO A 377 4.38 19.91 -0.82
C PRO A 377 4.74 18.85 -1.87
N LEU A 378 3.87 18.68 -2.86
CA LEU A 378 4.13 17.78 -3.99
C LEU A 378 5.30 18.30 -4.82
N ALA A 379 6.39 17.53 -4.88
CA ALA A 379 7.55 17.88 -5.69
C ALA A 379 7.24 17.75 -7.20
N ASP A 380 7.92 18.55 -8.05
CA ASP A 380 7.74 18.51 -9.49
C ASP A 380 8.20 17.17 -10.11
N GLU A 381 9.29 16.63 -9.60
CA GLU A 381 9.86 15.36 -10.05
C GLU A 381 9.53 14.21 -9.07
N PRO A 382 9.31 13.00 -9.58
CA PRO A 382 9.14 11.84 -8.72
C PRO A 382 10.36 11.56 -7.84
N GLU A 383 10.11 11.12 -6.62
CA GLU A 383 11.16 10.63 -5.74
C GLU A 383 11.81 9.35 -6.32
N PRO A 384 13.12 9.13 -6.06
CA PRO A 384 13.78 7.89 -6.47
C PRO A 384 13.04 6.65 -5.97
N ALA A 385 12.95 5.62 -6.82
CA ALA A 385 12.32 4.37 -6.45
C ALA A 385 13.00 3.75 -5.21
N SER A 386 12.28 3.67 -4.12
CA SER A 386 12.74 3.12 -2.84
C SER A 386 11.58 2.50 -2.07
N GLY A 387 11.85 1.99 -0.86
CA GLY A 387 10.81 1.41 -0.02
C GLY A 387 10.35 0.02 -0.46
N GLY A 388 9.10 -0.30 -0.14
CA GLY A 388 8.44 -1.57 -0.41
C GLY A 388 7.86 -1.69 -1.82
N SER A 389 7.09 -2.74 -1.98
CA SER A 389 6.23 -3.00 -3.15
C SER A 389 4.79 -3.00 -2.65
N THR A 390 3.85 -2.58 -3.48
CA THR A 390 2.42 -2.67 -3.19
C THR A 390 1.69 -3.22 -4.42
N ASP A 391 0.61 -3.93 -4.21
CA ASP A 391 -0.22 -4.43 -5.30
C ASP A 391 -1.18 -3.37 -5.88
N VAL A 392 -1.27 -2.17 -5.28
CA VAL A 392 -1.89 -0.98 -5.89
C VAL A 392 -1.21 -0.64 -7.23
N ALA A 393 0.07 -0.97 -7.37
CA ALA A 393 0.80 -0.78 -8.61
C ALA A 393 0.11 -1.46 -9.82
N GLU A 394 -0.47 -2.64 -9.64
CA GLU A 394 -1.19 -3.34 -10.73
C GLU A 394 -2.40 -2.54 -11.22
N VAL A 395 -3.15 -1.93 -10.29
CA VAL A 395 -4.28 -1.06 -10.63
C VAL A 395 -3.81 0.15 -11.43
N SER A 396 -2.66 0.72 -11.08
CA SER A 396 -2.08 1.91 -11.73
C SER A 396 -1.60 1.69 -13.17
N TYR A 397 -1.52 0.44 -13.62
CA TYR A 397 -1.26 0.07 -15.03
C TYR A 397 -2.54 -0.28 -15.82
N ILE A 398 -3.70 -0.25 -15.17
CA ILE A 398 -5.00 -0.51 -15.80
C ILE A 398 -5.78 0.79 -15.99
N THR A 399 -5.75 1.67 -14.99
CA THR A 399 -6.53 2.91 -14.97
C THR A 399 -5.76 4.02 -14.23
N PRO A 400 -5.99 5.32 -14.52
CA PRO A 400 -5.41 6.42 -13.76
C PRO A 400 -5.59 6.22 -12.26
N THR A 401 -4.49 6.12 -11.52
CA THR A 401 -4.51 5.84 -10.08
C THR A 401 -3.60 6.81 -9.35
N ALA A 402 -4.06 7.34 -8.22
CA ALA A 402 -3.22 8.14 -7.33
C ALA A 402 -3.58 7.92 -5.85
N GLY A 403 -2.59 8.16 -4.99
CA GLY A 403 -2.71 7.98 -3.57
C GLY A 403 -1.98 9.03 -2.76
N PHE A 404 -2.27 9.05 -1.46
CA PHE A 404 -1.65 9.94 -0.50
C PHE A 404 -1.55 9.29 0.88
N ASN A 405 -0.68 9.83 1.72
CA ASN A 405 -0.52 9.41 3.10
C ASN A 405 -1.08 10.48 4.06
N VAL A 406 -1.63 10.02 5.17
CA VAL A 406 -2.00 10.87 6.31
C VAL A 406 -1.35 10.32 7.57
N THR A 407 -0.89 11.20 8.44
CA THR A 407 -0.29 10.84 9.72
C THR A 407 -1.29 10.11 10.62
N THR A 408 -0.98 8.86 10.94
CA THR A 408 -1.72 7.96 11.83
C THR A 408 -0.84 7.35 12.91
N ALA A 409 0.48 7.42 12.73
CA ALA A 409 1.48 6.90 13.65
C ALA A 409 2.55 7.96 13.96
N ALA A 410 3.21 7.83 15.12
CA ALA A 410 4.27 8.74 15.53
C ALA A 410 5.43 8.70 14.51
N ALA A 411 6.09 9.85 14.33
CA ALA A 411 7.23 9.96 13.41
C ALA A 411 8.39 9.03 13.80
N ASP A 412 9.13 8.53 12.82
CA ASP A 412 10.36 7.74 12.95
C ASP A 412 10.24 6.42 13.74
N ILE A 413 9.04 5.97 14.13
CA ILE A 413 8.89 4.63 14.72
C ILE A 413 9.01 3.54 13.65
N PRO A 414 9.50 2.34 13.98
CA PRO A 414 9.58 1.24 13.03
C PRO A 414 8.20 0.88 12.46
N TRP A 415 8.07 0.91 11.13
CA TRP A 415 6.87 0.46 10.43
C TRP A 415 6.76 -1.08 10.49
N HIS A 416 5.57 -1.66 10.27
CA HIS A 416 5.31 -3.10 10.41
C HIS A 416 5.72 -3.65 11.78
N SER A 417 5.45 -2.90 12.84
CA SER A 417 5.83 -3.25 14.20
C SER A 417 4.68 -3.18 15.19
N TRP A 418 4.93 -3.66 16.38
CA TRP A 418 4.01 -3.49 17.51
C TRP A 418 3.71 -2.01 17.81
N ALA A 419 4.65 -1.11 17.52
CA ALA A 419 4.52 0.32 17.81
C ALA A 419 3.49 0.98 16.89
N THR A 420 3.53 0.68 15.59
CA THR A 420 2.51 1.15 14.64
C THR A 420 1.15 0.51 14.94
N SER A 421 1.09 -0.79 15.27
CA SER A 421 -0.15 -1.45 15.70
C SER A 421 -0.77 -0.78 16.92
N ALA A 422 0.05 -0.31 17.88
CA ALA A 422 -0.43 0.45 19.03
C ALA A 422 -1.02 1.82 18.63
N CYS A 423 -0.38 2.56 17.73
CA CYS A 423 -0.88 3.84 17.22
C CYS A 423 -2.22 3.69 16.51
N HIS A 424 -2.34 2.68 15.63
CA HIS A 424 -3.53 2.45 14.81
C HIS A 424 -4.77 1.98 15.61
N GLY A 425 -4.59 1.62 16.88
CA GLY A 425 -5.66 1.34 17.84
C GLY A 425 -6.10 2.54 18.68
N THR A 426 -5.64 3.76 18.37
CA THR A 426 -5.94 4.98 19.13
C THR A 426 -6.87 5.94 18.38
N ASP A 427 -7.45 6.88 19.10
CA ASP A 427 -8.23 7.99 18.50
C ASP A 427 -7.37 8.87 17.59
N ALA A 428 -6.07 8.98 17.84
CA ALA A 428 -5.15 9.71 16.98
C ALA A 428 -5.10 9.07 15.58
N GLY A 429 -4.96 7.72 15.48
CA GLY A 429 -5.04 7.01 14.21
C GLY A 429 -6.38 7.23 13.49
N VAL A 430 -7.50 7.18 14.24
CA VAL A 430 -8.84 7.42 13.68
C VAL A 430 -8.99 8.84 13.13
N LYS A 431 -8.41 9.87 13.76
CA LYS A 431 -8.40 11.24 13.21
C LYS A 431 -7.72 11.29 11.85
N GLY A 432 -6.60 10.57 11.67
CA GLY A 432 -5.96 10.41 10.36
C GLY A 432 -6.89 9.79 9.33
N ALA A 433 -7.60 8.71 9.69
CA ALA A 433 -8.59 8.07 8.83
C ALA A 433 -9.74 9.02 8.42
N ILE A 434 -10.23 9.85 9.33
CA ILE A 434 -11.29 10.84 9.04
C ILE A 434 -10.78 11.91 8.06
N VAL A 435 -9.54 12.39 8.24
CA VAL A 435 -8.92 13.34 7.30
C VAL A 435 -8.77 12.68 5.93
N ALA A 436 -8.31 11.44 5.87
CA ALA A 436 -8.18 10.70 4.62
C ALA A 436 -9.53 10.49 3.91
N ALA A 437 -10.58 10.13 4.65
CA ALA A 437 -11.93 10.01 4.10
C ALA A 437 -12.44 11.33 3.50
N LYS A 438 -12.14 12.47 4.13
CA LYS A 438 -12.46 13.80 3.61
C LYS A 438 -11.73 14.08 2.29
N VAL A 439 -10.42 13.84 2.23
CA VAL A 439 -9.60 14.06 1.01
C VAL A 439 -10.07 13.17 -0.13
N LEU A 440 -10.33 11.87 0.12
CA LEU A 440 -10.89 10.94 -0.86
C LEU A 440 -12.25 11.41 -1.37
N ALA A 441 -13.15 11.83 -0.47
CA ALA A 441 -14.47 12.29 -0.85
C ALA A 441 -14.45 13.60 -1.66
N LEU A 442 -13.55 14.54 -1.33
CA LEU A 442 -13.38 15.77 -2.10
C LEU A 442 -12.81 15.49 -3.50
N THR A 443 -11.76 14.65 -3.58
CA THR A 443 -11.13 14.31 -4.87
C THR A 443 -12.05 13.45 -5.74
N GLY A 444 -12.78 12.51 -5.14
CA GLY A 444 -13.81 11.75 -5.84
C GLY A 444 -14.91 12.67 -6.40
N MET A 445 -15.32 13.70 -5.65
CA MET A 445 -16.30 14.68 -6.12
C MET A 445 -15.74 15.55 -7.27
N ASP A 446 -14.47 15.94 -7.24
CA ASP A 446 -13.82 16.60 -8.36
C ASP A 446 -13.90 15.72 -9.62
N LEU A 447 -13.58 14.43 -9.52
CA LEU A 447 -13.63 13.50 -10.65
C LEU A 447 -15.06 13.29 -11.21
N PHE A 448 -16.10 13.42 -10.37
CA PHE A 448 -17.49 13.39 -10.85
C PHE A 448 -17.98 14.70 -11.46
N THR A 449 -17.36 15.83 -11.18
CA THR A 449 -17.89 17.15 -11.57
C THR A 449 -16.96 17.96 -12.46
N ASP A 450 -15.70 17.58 -12.57
CA ASP A 450 -14.68 18.23 -13.42
C ASP A 450 -14.21 17.25 -14.51
N ALA A 451 -14.85 17.33 -15.67
CA ALA A 451 -14.51 16.50 -16.82
C ALA A 451 -13.10 16.79 -17.37
N GLU A 452 -12.57 18.02 -17.21
CA GLU A 452 -11.24 18.39 -17.69
C GLU A 452 -10.15 17.70 -16.84
N LEU A 453 -10.36 17.59 -15.53
CA LEU A 453 -9.47 16.85 -14.64
C LEU A 453 -9.43 15.36 -15.03
N LEU A 454 -10.59 14.74 -15.23
CA LEU A 454 -10.66 13.31 -15.60
C LEU A 454 -10.02 13.04 -16.96
N GLU A 455 -10.31 13.85 -17.96
CA GLU A 455 -9.70 13.76 -19.30
C GLU A 455 -8.17 13.94 -19.21
N SER A 456 -7.70 14.91 -18.41
CA SER A 456 -6.26 15.12 -18.21
C SER A 456 -5.58 13.91 -17.54
N ALA A 457 -6.23 13.29 -16.57
CA ALA A 457 -5.72 12.08 -15.91
C ALA A 457 -5.64 10.88 -16.87
N GLN A 458 -6.66 10.69 -17.71
CA GLN A 458 -6.71 9.63 -18.73
C GLN A 458 -5.66 9.84 -19.81
N ASN A 459 -5.54 11.06 -20.36
CA ASN A 459 -4.52 11.39 -21.36
C ASN A 459 -3.09 11.18 -20.82
N TYR A 460 -2.84 11.60 -19.56
CA TYR A 460 -1.55 11.37 -18.92
C TYR A 460 -1.25 9.89 -18.75
N PHE A 461 -2.25 9.09 -18.36
CA PHE A 461 -2.14 7.64 -18.23
C PHE A 461 -1.81 6.98 -19.58
N GLU A 462 -2.51 7.34 -20.66
CA GLU A 462 -2.24 6.82 -22.01
C GLU A 462 -0.82 7.16 -22.48
N GLU A 463 -0.34 8.37 -22.17
CA GLU A 463 1.03 8.78 -22.50
C GLU A 463 2.07 7.94 -21.73
N GLN A 464 1.85 7.69 -20.42
CA GLN A 464 2.79 6.92 -19.60
C GLN A 464 2.82 5.42 -19.97
N THR A 465 1.68 4.83 -20.33
CA THR A 465 1.58 3.42 -20.74
C THR A 465 1.86 3.20 -22.21
N GLY A 466 1.94 4.28 -23.01
CA GLY A 466 2.05 4.20 -24.48
C GLY A 466 0.82 3.59 -25.13
N GLY A 467 -0.33 3.54 -24.44
CA GLY A 467 -1.55 2.88 -24.87
C GLY A 467 -1.48 1.34 -24.87
N GLU A 468 -0.47 0.78 -24.22
CA GLU A 468 -0.35 -0.68 -24.07
C GLU A 468 -1.35 -1.21 -23.05
N SER A 469 -2.00 -2.33 -23.36
CA SER A 469 -2.91 -2.99 -22.43
C SER A 469 -2.13 -3.66 -21.30
N TYR A 470 -2.66 -3.58 -20.10
CA TYR A 470 -2.10 -4.25 -18.92
C TYR A 470 -1.87 -5.74 -19.16
N GLN A 471 -0.73 -6.24 -18.71
CA GLN A 471 -0.36 -7.64 -18.74
C GLN A 471 -0.07 -8.14 -17.33
N SER A 472 -0.92 -9.02 -16.82
CA SER A 472 -0.69 -9.61 -15.50
C SER A 472 0.65 -10.36 -15.46
N PRO A 473 1.46 -10.17 -14.41
CA PRO A 473 2.68 -10.96 -14.22
C PRO A 473 2.43 -12.43 -13.89
N LEU A 474 1.17 -12.79 -13.58
CA LEU A 474 0.80 -14.16 -13.22
C LEU A 474 0.46 -15.01 -14.45
N PRO A 475 0.76 -16.32 -14.42
CA PRO A 475 0.22 -17.28 -15.40
C PRO A 475 -1.31 -17.20 -15.49
N SER A 476 -1.84 -17.40 -16.70
CA SER A 476 -3.29 -17.24 -16.96
C SER A 476 -4.17 -18.20 -16.16
N ASP A 477 -3.67 -19.39 -15.84
CA ASP A 477 -4.36 -20.48 -15.14
C ASP A 477 -4.07 -20.50 -13.62
N GLN A 478 -3.32 -19.54 -13.11
CA GLN A 478 -2.96 -19.53 -11.69
C GLN A 478 -4.10 -19.03 -10.83
N GLU A 479 -4.46 -19.80 -9.80
CA GLU A 479 -5.45 -19.47 -8.77
C GLU A 479 -4.81 -18.76 -7.56
N PRO A 480 -5.58 -17.97 -6.78
CA PRO A 480 -5.07 -17.36 -5.56
C PRO A 480 -4.53 -18.39 -4.57
N PRO A 481 -3.44 -18.08 -3.84
CA PRO A 481 -2.82 -18.99 -2.86
C PRO A 481 -3.64 -19.04 -1.56
N LEU A 482 -4.87 -19.56 -1.63
CA LEU A 482 -5.76 -19.63 -0.47
C LEU A 482 -5.14 -20.47 0.65
N PRO A 483 -5.34 -20.09 1.93
CA PRO A 483 -4.89 -20.87 3.07
C PRO A 483 -5.48 -22.28 3.04
N THR A 484 -4.62 -23.30 3.14
CA THR A 484 -5.10 -24.67 3.29
C THR A 484 -5.75 -24.87 4.67
N THR A 485 -6.87 -25.60 4.74
CA THR A 485 -7.62 -25.89 5.97
C THR A 485 -6.84 -26.68 7.03
N SER A 486 -5.59 -27.10 6.74
CA SER A 486 -4.74 -27.95 7.58
C SER A 486 -3.67 -27.23 8.41
N SER A 487 -3.57 -25.90 8.31
CA SER A 487 -2.60 -25.12 9.12
C SER A 487 -3.30 -24.43 10.30
N ARG A 488 -3.66 -25.23 11.32
CA ARG A 488 -3.90 -24.75 12.69
C ARG A 488 -2.65 -24.88 13.51
#